data_733df0e5eef008481eb1cde9f4c5c4e0
#
_entry.id   733df0e5eef008481eb1cde9f4c5c4e0
#
_cell.length_a   1.000
_cell.length_b   1.000
_cell.length_c   1.000
_cell.angle_alpha   90.00
_cell.angle_beta   90.00
_cell.angle_gamma   90.00
#
_symmetry.space_group_name_H-M   'P 1'
#
loop_
_entity.id
_entity.type
_entity.pdbx_description
1 polymer ?
#
loop_
_entity_poly.entity_id
_entity_poly.type
_entity_poly.pdbx_seq_one_letter_code
_entity_poly.pdbx_strand_id
1 'polypeptide(L)'
;MIFTTLQAQTTQGVCTLTLHRPEVRNAMSLAMVSELLSALNTAEQVASVRAVVVRGSGGHFCAGGDISDMAQARMKMAQMQAAPDPVEGLNPVAETNAAFGRLCLAYARSPLPIVTVLEGTVMGGGFGLACVSDVSIALPSTVFRLPETALGVIPAQIAPFL
;
A
#
# COMPACT_ATOMS: atom_id res chain seq x y z
N MET A 1 -9.69 10.94 13.20
CA MET A 1 -8.53 11.18 12.29
C MET A 1 -9.10 11.48 10.91
N ILE A 2 -8.62 12.50 10.21
CA ILE A 2 -9.08 12.84 8.86
C ILE A 2 -8.03 12.27 7.90
N PHE A 3 -8.44 11.34 7.05
CA PHE A 3 -7.62 10.78 5.96
C PHE A 3 -7.92 11.51 4.66
N THR A 4 -6.94 11.57 3.77
CA THR A 4 -7.04 12.21 2.45
C THR A 4 -7.11 11.20 1.30
N THR A 5 -6.55 10.02 1.52
CA THR A 5 -6.46 8.92 0.53
C THR A 5 -7.24 7.68 0.93
N LEU A 6 -7.81 7.67 2.13
CA LEU A 6 -8.62 6.59 2.68
C LEU A 6 -9.97 7.09 3.20
N GLN A 7 -10.93 6.19 3.21
CA GLN A 7 -12.14 6.30 4.01
C GLN A 7 -12.14 5.16 5.04
N ALA A 8 -12.35 5.46 6.31
CA ALA A 8 -12.39 4.47 7.37
C ALA A 8 -13.76 4.49 8.08
N GLN A 9 -14.36 3.32 8.23
CA GLN A 9 -15.64 3.15 8.91
C GLN A 9 -15.59 1.87 9.76
N THR A 10 -16.04 1.97 11.00
CA THR A 10 -16.18 0.79 11.86
C THR A 10 -17.65 0.50 12.12
N THR A 11 -18.06 -0.71 11.81
CA THR A 11 -19.44 -1.18 12.03
C THR A 11 -19.42 -2.61 12.55
N GLN A 12 -20.11 -2.88 13.65
CA GLN A 12 -20.23 -4.23 14.25
C GLN A 12 -18.88 -4.91 14.50
N GLY A 13 -17.84 -4.15 14.86
CA GLY A 13 -16.51 -4.67 15.14
C GLY A 13 -15.64 -4.91 13.89
N VAL A 14 -16.09 -4.54 12.70
CA VAL A 14 -15.31 -4.59 11.47
C VAL A 14 -14.87 -3.20 11.08
N CYS A 15 -13.57 -2.96 11.03
CA CYS A 15 -12.99 -1.71 10.52
C CYS A 15 -12.78 -1.85 9.00
N THR A 16 -13.58 -1.15 8.22
CA THR A 16 -13.43 -1.11 6.76
C THR A 16 -12.60 0.09 6.35
N LEU A 17 -11.48 -0.17 5.69
CA LEU A 17 -10.59 0.80 5.08
C LEU A 17 -10.79 0.78 3.57
N THR A 18 -11.32 1.87 3.01
CA THR A 18 -11.52 1.99 1.56
C THR A 18 -10.43 2.89 0.98
N LEU A 19 -9.58 2.35 0.11
CA LEU A 19 -8.63 3.14 -0.68
C LEU A 19 -9.42 4.12 -1.55
N HIS A 20 -9.13 5.41 -1.45
CA HIS A 20 -9.99 6.44 -2.03
C HIS A 20 -9.23 7.48 -2.86
N ARG A 21 -8.71 7.00 -3.99
CA ARG A 21 -8.11 7.78 -5.09
C ARG A 21 -8.57 7.18 -6.43
N PRO A 22 -9.90 7.13 -6.70
CA PRO A 22 -10.44 6.42 -7.86
C PRO A 22 -9.92 6.97 -9.21
N GLU A 23 -9.58 8.24 -9.28
CA GLU A 23 -9.05 8.92 -10.47
C GLU A 23 -7.72 8.34 -10.97
N VAL A 24 -6.95 7.73 -10.08
CA VAL A 24 -5.70 7.01 -10.37
C VAL A 24 -5.79 5.52 -10.04
N ARG A 25 -7.01 4.96 -10.01
CA ARG A 25 -7.29 3.56 -9.68
C ARG A 25 -6.64 3.14 -8.35
N ASN A 26 -6.71 4.03 -7.37
CA ASN A 26 -6.16 3.84 -6.03
C ASN A 26 -4.65 3.54 -6.01
N ALA A 27 -3.88 4.18 -6.91
CA ALA A 27 -2.43 4.09 -6.89
C ALA A 27 -1.90 4.50 -5.49
N MET A 28 -0.99 3.70 -4.96
CA MET A 28 -0.51 3.78 -3.59
C MET A 28 0.57 4.84 -3.47
N SER A 29 0.18 6.01 -2.96
CA SER A 29 1.10 7.09 -2.63
C SER A 29 1.74 6.87 -1.25
N LEU A 30 2.84 7.58 -0.95
CA LEU A 30 3.44 7.60 0.39
C LEU A 30 2.45 8.10 1.45
N ALA A 31 1.56 9.03 1.09
CA ALA A 31 0.48 9.47 1.97
C ALA A 31 -0.46 8.30 2.30
N MET A 32 -0.90 7.53 1.29
CA MET A 32 -1.76 6.36 1.49
C MET A 32 -1.07 5.29 2.34
N VAL A 33 0.22 5.02 2.13
CA VAL A 33 1.00 4.10 2.96
C VAL A 33 1.00 4.53 4.42
N SER A 34 1.25 5.81 4.68
CA SER A 34 1.24 6.37 6.03
C SER A 34 -0.14 6.31 6.69
N GLU A 35 -1.19 6.62 5.92
CA GLU A 35 -2.57 6.58 6.40
C GLU A 35 -3.03 5.15 6.71
N LEU A 36 -2.67 4.16 5.87
CA LEU A 36 -2.95 2.74 6.11
C LEU A 36 -2.28 2.23 7.40
N LEU A 37 -1.00 2.58 7.62
CA LEU A 37 -0.30 2.23 8.86
C LEU A 37 -0.98 2.86 10.08
N SER A 38 -1.34 4.13 9.99
CA SER A 38 -2.03 4.85 11.06
C SER A 38 -3.41 4.27 11.36
N ALA A 39 -4.17 3.92 10.31
CA ALA A 39 -5.49 3.33 10.44
C ALA A 39 -5.43 1.94 11.09
N LEU A 40 -4.48 1.10 10.68
CA LEU A 40 -4.26 -0.22 11.27
C LEU A 40 -3.92 -0.09 12.75
N ASN A 41 -2.92 0.73 13.10
CA ASN A 41 -2.54 0.96 14.49
C ASN A 41 -3.71 1.46 15.35
N THR A 42 -4.56 2.33 14.80
CA THR A 42 -5.77 2.79 15.49
C THR A 42 -6.77 1.66 15.69
N ALA A 43 -6.99 0.84 14.67
CA ALA A 43 -7.91 -0.29 14.75
C ALA A 43 -7.47 -1.32 15.81
N GLU A 44 -6.17 -1.60 15.91
CA GLU A 44 -5.59 -2.53 16.89
C GLU A 44 -5.76 -2.06 18.35
N GLN A 45 -5.84 -0.74 18.58
CA GLN A 45 -6.01 -0.18 19.92
C GLN A 45 -7.49 -0.10 20.36
N VAL A 46 -8.44 -0.30 19.46
CA VAL A 46 -9.87 -0.24 19.75
C VAL A 46 -10.40 -1.63 20.08
N ALA A 47 -10.65 -1.92 21.35
CA ALA A 47 -11.05 -3.24 21.84
C ALA A 47 -12.31 -3.83 21.17
N SER A 48 -13.19 -2.98 20.62
CA SER A 48 -14.38 -3.44 19.91
C SER A 48 -14.11 -3.84 18.46
N VAL A 49 -12.95 -3.53 17.88
CA VAL A 49 -12.56 -3.97 16.53
C VAL A 49 -12.03 -5.39 16.59
N ARG A 50 -12.56 -6.24 15.72
CA ARG A 50 -12.23 -7.67 15.66
C ARG A 50 -11.66 -8.11 14.31
N ALA A 51 -11.78 -7.27 13.28
CA ALA A 51 -11.23 -7.53 11.95
C ALA A 51 -11.08 -6.22 11.18
N VAL A 52 -10.16 -6.22 10.22
CA VAL A 52 -9.96 -5.13 9.26
C VAL A 52 -10.29 -5.64 7.87
N VAL A 53 -11.09 -4.88 7.12
CA VAL A 53 -11.39 -5.12 5.71
C VAL A 53 -10.75 -4.01 4.90
N VAL A 54 -9.94 -4.34 3.90
CA VAL A 54 -9.37 -3.38 2.96
C VAL A 54 -10.00 -3.58 1.59
N ARG A 55 -10.50 -2.50 1.00
CA ARG A 55 -11.09 -2.51 -0.35
C ARG A 55 -10.72 -1.25 -1.12
N GLY A 56 -10.98 -1.24 -2.41
CA GLY A 56 -10.81 -0.04 -3.24
C GLY A 56 -12.15 0.63 -3.58
N SER A 57 -12.12 1.94 -3.84
CA SER A 57 -13.23 2.68 -4.45
C SER A 57 -13.12 2.67 -5.99
N GLY A 58 -14.21 3.01 -6.68
CA GLY A 58 -14.22 3.19 -8.14
C GLY A 58 -14.01 1.90 -8.96
N GLY A 59 -14.31 0.71 -8.38
CA GLY A 59 -14.24 -0.57 -9.08
C GLY A 59 -12.82 -1.11 -9.32
N HIS A 60 -11.82 -0.55 -8.64
CA HIS A 60 -10.44 -1.03 -8.65
C HIS A 60 -9.90 -1.13 -7.24
N PHE A 61 -9.15 -2.19 -6.95
CA PHE A 61 -8.49 -2.29 -5.66
C PHE A 61 -7.30 -1.33 -5.59
N CYS A 62 -6.25 -1.57 -6.36
CA CYS A 62 -5.07 -0.70 -6.40
C CYS A 62 -4.22 -0.98 -7.66
N ALA A 63 -3.81 0.09 -8.34
CA ALA A 63 -3.01 0.02 -9.57
C ALA A 63 -1.49 -0.06 -9.32
N GLY A 64 -1.05 -0.25 -8.09
CA GLY A 64 0.37 -0.31 -7.72
C GLY A 64 0.89 0.99 -7.12
N GLY A 65 2.21 1.18 -7.09
CA GLY A 65 2.83 2.39 -6.56
C GLY A 65 2.52 3.65 -7.38
N ASP A 66 2.42 4.78 -6.71
CA ASP A 66 2.20 6.08 -7.36
C ASP A 66 3.44 6.50 -8.15
N ILE A 67 3.28 6.66 -9.45
CA ILE A 67 4.36 7.01 -10.37
C ILE A 67 4.95 8.39 -10.03
N SER A 68 4.13 9.32 -9.54
CA SER A 68 4.57 10.66 -9.15
C SER A 68 5.54 10.61 -7.97
N ASP A 69 5.21 9.84 -6.92
CA ASP A 69 6.10 9.66 -5.77
C ASP A 69 7.42 8.99 -6.16
N MET A 70 7.35 7.99 -7.04
CA MET A 70 8.54 7.32 -7.57
C MET A 70 9.43 8.27 -8.39
N ALA A 71 8.82 9.12 -9.22
CA ALA A 71 9.56 10.11 -10.01
C ALA A 71 10.21 11.17 -9.10
N GLN A 72 9.49 11.66 -8.07
CA GLN A 72 10.03 12.60 -7.09
C GLN A 72 11.21 12.02 -6.31
N ALA A 73 11.12 10.76 -5.87
CA ALA A 73 12.21 10.09 -5.17
C ALA A 73 13.47 9.98 -6.06
N ARG A 74 13.30 9.66 -7.35
CA ARG A 74 14.40 9.61 -8.32
C ARG A 74 15.01 10.98 -8.58
N MET A 75 14.19 12.01 -8.75
CA MET A 75 14.68 13.39 -8.92
C MET A 75 15.46 13.87 -7.70
N LYS A 76 14.94 13.61 -6.50
CA LYS A 76 15.64 13.93 -5.26
C LYS A 76 17.00 13.24 -5.16
N MET A 77 17.04 11.94 -5.50
CA MET A 77 18.29 11.18 -5.53
C MET A 77 19.31 11.78 -6.52
N ALA A 78 18.87 12.13 -7.73
CA ALA A 78 19.75 12.75 -8.74
C ALA A 78 20.30 14.12 -8.27
N GLN A 79 19.46 14.95 -7.63
CA GLN A 79 19.89 16.23 -7.06
C GLN A 79 20.92 16.04 -5.94
N MET A 80 20.73 15.04 -5.06
CA MET A 80 21.67 14.75 -3.99
C MET A 80 23.03 14.26 -4.52
N GLN A 81 23.03 13.46 -5.58
CA GLN A 81 24.26 12.96 -6.23
C GLN A 81 25.02 14.07 -6.97
N ALA A 82 24.32 15.09 -7.45
CA ALA A 82 24.92 16.24 -8.15
C ALA A 82 25.40 17.34 -7.19
N ALA A 83 25.11 17.23 -5.89
CA ALA A 83 25.55 18.21 -4.89
C ALA A 83 27.08 18.17 -4.73
N PRO A 84 27.76 19.32 -4.46
CA PRO A 84 29.19 19.37 -4.22
C PRO A 84 29.66 18.48 -3.05
N ASP A 85 28.82 18.36 -2.03
CA ASP A 85 29.04 17.49 -0.87
C ASP A 85 27.86 16.50 -0.75
N PRO A 86 27.94 15.35 -1.44
CA PRO A 86 26.88 14.35 -1.38
C PRO A 86 26.71 13.81 0.06
N VAL A 87 25.47 13.81 0.56
CA VAL A 87 25.17 13.22 1.85
C VAL A 87 25.18 11.70 1.72
N GLU A 88 26.19 11.03 2.29
CA GLU A 88 26.27 9.59 2.31
C GLU A 88 25.12 8.96 3.11
N GLY A 89 24.63 7.81 2.65
CA GLY A 89 23.65 6.99 3.35
C GLY A 89 22.17 7.34 3.11
N LEU A 90 21.84 8.50 2.55
CA LEU A 90 20.46 8.86 2.23
C LEU A 90 20.11 8.40 0.80
N ASN A 91 19.17 7.47 0.70
CA ASN A 91 18.66 7.00 -0.59
C ASN A 91 17.12 7.16 -0.64
N PRO A 92 16.59 8.25 -1.24
CA PRO A 92 15.16 8.51 -1.28
C PRO A 92 14.34 7.40 -1.97
N VAL A 93 14.92 6.72 -2.94
CA VAL A 93 14.25 5.57 -3.61
C VAL A 93 14.17 4.37 -2.66
N ALA A 94 15.25 4.08 -1.93
CA ALA A 94 15.24 3.02 -0.93
C ALA A 94 14.26 3.31 0.21
N GLU A 95 14.17 4.56 0.67
CA GLU A 95 13.23 4.97 1.72
C GLU A 95 11.76 4.84 1.27
N THR A 96 11.44 5.24 0.03
CA THR A 96 10.12 5.07 -0.55
C THR A 96 9.74 3.59 -0.59
N ASN A 97 10.64 2.74 -1.04
CA ASN A 97 10.44 1.29 -1.07
C ASN A 97 10.30 0.71 0.36
N ALA A 98 11.17 1.12 1.28
CA ALA A 98 11.14 0.65 2.66
C ALA A 98 9.83 1.04 3.38
N ALA A 99 9.25 2.21 3.07
CA ALA A 99 7.96 2.61 3.62
C ALA A 99 6.85 1.59 3.27
N PHE A 100 6.80 1.16 2.01
CA PHE A 100 5.85 0.12 1.59
C PHE A 100 6.18 -1.24 2.20
N GLY A 101 7.44 -1.62 2.31
CA GLY A 101 7.85 -2.84 3.01
C GLY A 101 7.42 -2.87 4.48
N ARG A 102 7.53 -1.73 5.18
CA ARG A 102 7.00 -1.58 6.56
C ARG A 102 5.49 -1.76 6.62
N LEU A 103 4.75 -1.25 5.64
CA LEU A 103 3.30 -1.46 5.54
C LEU A 103 2.97 -2.95 5.41
N CYS A 104 3.58 -3.65 4.47
CA CYS A 104 3.38 -5.09 4.29
C CYS A 104 3.67 -5.87 5.58
N LEU A 105 4.78 -5.55 6.24
CA LEU A 105 5.19 -6.21 7.48
C LEU A 105 4.19 -5.93 8.62
N ALA A 106 3.69 -4.71 8.75
CA ALA A 106 2.70 -4.36 9.77
C ALA A 106 1.40 -5.14 9.56
N TYR A 107 0.90 -5.21 8.32
CA TYR A 107 -0.30 -5.96 7.99
C TYR A 107 -0.12 -7.47 8.22
N ALA A 108 1.00 -8.05 7.79
CA ALA A 108 1.30 -9.47 8.00
C ALA A 108 1.47 -9.87 9.48
N ARG A 109 1.75 -8.90 10.35
CA ARG A 109 1.94 -9.13 11.80
C ARG A 109 0.80 -8.62 12.67
N SER A 110 -0.24 -8.08 12.05
CA SER A 110 -1.40 -7.58 12.79
C SER A 110 -2.05 -8.68 13.63
N PRO A 111 -2.41 -8.41 14.89
CA PRO A 111 -3.19 -9.33 15.71
C PRO A 111 -4.67 -9.43 15.25
N LEU A 112 -5.12 -8.49 14.41
CA LEU A 112 -6.46 -8.50 13.83
C LEU A 112 -6.47 -9.27 12.51
N PRO A 113 -7.45 -10.13 12.24
CA PRO A 113 -7.65 -10.68 10.92
C PRO A 113 -7.80 -9.59 9.85
N ILE A 114 -7.03 -9.71 8.78
CA ILE A 114 -7.04 -8.79 7.63
C ILE A 114 -7.72 -9.48 6.45
N VAL A 115 -8.77 -8.87 5.92
CA VAL A 115 -9.48 -9.33 4.73
C VAL A 115 -9.34 -8.30 3.63
N THR A 116 -8.94 -8.71 2.43
CA THR A 116 -8.97 -7.83 1.25
C THR A 116 -10.11 -8.19 0.32
N VAL A 117 -10.83 -7.18 -0.18
CA VAL A 117 -11.86 -7.31 -1.21
C VAL A 117 -11.30 -6.72 -2.51
N LEU A 118 -11.05 -7.60 -3.47
CA LEU A 118 -10.28 -7.31 -4.67
C LEU A 118 -11.20 -7.20 -5.89
N GLU A 119 -11.23 -6.01 -6.49
CA GLU A 119 -12.03 -5.71 -7.68
C GLU A 119 -11.15 -5.06 -8.75
N GLY A 120 -11.43 -5.32 -10.01
CA GLY A 120 -10.74 -4.71 -11.14
C GLY A 120 -9.23 -4.92 -11.11
N THR A 121 -8.46 -3.85 -10.94
CA THR A 121 -7.00 -3.87 -10.99
C THR A 121 -6.39 -4.14 -9.61
N VAL A 122 -5.49 -5.13 -9.52
CA VAL A 122 -4.67 -5.47 -8.35
C VAL A 122 -3.23 -5.63 -8.82
N MET A 123 -2.43 -4.58 -8.68
CA MET A 123 -1.06 -4.53 -9.25
C MET A 123 -0.02 -4.09 -8.22
N GLY A 124 1.23 -4.54 -8.39
CA GLY A 124 2.38 -4.09 -7.63
C GLY A 124 2.10 -4.04 -6.12
N GLY A 125 2.15 -2.85 -5.51
CA GLY A 125 1.83 -2.65 -4.10
C GLY A 125 0.43 -3.12 -3.69
N GLY A 126 -0.58 -3.02 -4.56
CA GLY A 126 -1.92 -3.58 -4.31
C GLY A 126 -1.90 -5.10 -4.23
N PHE A 127 -1.11 -5.74 -5.09
CA PHE A 127 -0.91 -7.18 -5.01
C PHE A 127 -0.17 -7.57 -3.72
N GLY A 128 0.82 -6.77 -3.30
CA GLY A 128 1.50 -6.96 -2.02
C GLY A 128 0.55 -6.93 -0.82
N LEU A 129 -0.40 -5.98 -0.78
CA LEU A 129 -1.43 -5.95 0.28
C LEU A 129 -2.31 -7.20 0.26
N ALA A 130 -2.67 -7.71 -0.91
CA ALA A 130 -3.42 -8.95 -1.02
C ALA A 130 -2.62 -10.15 -0.48
N CYS A 131 -1.31 -10.20 -0.72
CA CYS A 131 -0.44 -11.29 -0.26
C CYS A 131 -0.22 -11.31 1.27
N VAL A 132 -0.31 -10.15 1.94
CA VAL A 132 -0.13 -10.05 3.40
C VAL A 132 -1.44 -10.10 4.18
N SER A 133 -2.58 -10.26 3.52
CA SER A 133 -3.87 -10.45 4.17
C SER A 133 -4.14 -11.92 4.48
N ASP A 134 -4.89 -12.18 5.55
CA ASP A 134 -5.28 -13.54 5.95
C ASP A 134 -6.28 -14.15 4.96
N VAL A 135 -7.15 -13.31 4.38
CA VAL A 135 -8.14 -13.73 3.39
C VAL A 135 -8.24 -12.70 2.28
N SER A 136 -8.15 -13.16 1.03
CA SER A 136 -8.40 -12.36 -0.17
C SER A 136 -9.63 -12.85 -0.89
N ILE A 137 -10.63 -11.97 -1.08
CA ILE A 137 -11.85 -12.24 -1.82
C ILE A 137 -11.78 -11.46 -3.14
N ALA A 138 -11.78 -12.16 -4.26
CA ALA A 138 -11.65 -11.54 -5.57
C ALA A 138 -12.88 -11.83 -6.45
N LEU A 139 -13.25 -10.86 -7.28
CA LEU A 139 -14.22 -11.10 -8.36
C LEU A 139 -13.56 -11.91 -9.49
N PRO A 140 -14.33 -12.70 -10.25
CA PRO A 140 -13.80 -13.42 -11.42
C PRO A 140 -13.12 -12.53 -12.46
N SER A 141 -13.52 -11.25 -12.53
CA SER A 141 -12.98 -10.25 -13.45
C SER A 141 -11.75 -9.52 -12.92
N THR A 142 -11.26 -9.85 -11.71
CA THR A 142 -10.11 -9.21 -11.11
C THR A 142 -8.83 -9.54 -11.88
N VAL A 143 -8.04 -8.51 -12.16
CA VAL A 143 -6.78 -8.63 -12.92
C VAL A 143 -5.59 -8.41 -11.97
N PHE A 144 -4.83 -9.48 -11.75
CA PHE A 144 -3.59 -9.45 -10.96
C PHE A 144 -2.38 -9.26 -11.87
N ARG A 145 -1.47 -8.34 -11.51
CA ARG A 145 -0.21 -8.11 -12.25
C ARG A 145 0.92 -7.70 -11.32
N LEU A 146 2.12 -8.15 -11.68
CA LEU A 146 3.40 -7.67 -11.17
C LEU A 146 4.13 -6.94 -12.31
N PRO A 147 3.84 -5.64 -12.53
CA PRO A 147 4.42 -4.88 -13.64
C PRO A 147 5.94 -4.72 -13.51
N GLU A 148 6.48 -4.89 -12.31
CA GLU A 148 7.91 -4.83 -11.99
C GLU A 148 8.74 -5.74 -12.91
N THR A 149 8.25 -6.94 -13.19
CA THR A 149 8.94 -7.92 -14.05
C THR A 149 9.08 -7.44 -15.49
N ALA A 150 8.07 -6.72 -16.01
CA ALA A 150 8.14 -6.12 -17.36
C ALA A 150 9.07 -4.90 -17.42
N LEU A 151 9.37 -4.27 -16.28
CA LEU A 151 10.30 -3.16 -16.14
C LEU A 151 11.73 -3.59 -15.82
N GLY A 152 11.99 -4.91 -15.76
CA GLY A 152 13.31 -5.45 -15.42
C GLY A 152 13.72 -5.22 -13.96
N VAL A 153 12.76 -4.99 -13.06
CA VAL A 153 12.99 -4.81 -11.62
C VAL A 153 12.31 -5.92 -10.82
N ILE A 154 12.86 -6.21 -9.65
CA ILE A 154 12.30 -7.19 -8.72
C ILE A 154 11.24 -6.53 -7.84
N PRO A 155 10.11 -7.20 -7.55
CA PRO A 155 9.12 -6.73 -6.58
C PRO A 155 9.63 -6.97 -5.14
N ALA A 156 10.75 -6.34 -4.79
CA ALA A 156 11.56 -6.69 -3.61
C ALA A 156 10.78 -6.64 -2.29
N GLN A 157 9.83 -5.71 -2.14
CA GLN A 157 9.06 -5.52 -0.91
C GLN A 157 7.96 -6.55 -0.73
N ILE A 158 7.46 -7.13 -1.80
CA ILE A 158 6.38 -8.12 -1.77
C ILE A 158 6.87 -9.54 -1.99
N ALA A 159 8.06 -9.73 -2.59
CA ALA A 159 8.63 -11.05 -2.85
C ALA A 159 8.67 -11.99 -1.62
N PRO A 160 8.93 -11.52 -0.39
CA PRO A 160 8.91 -12.37 0.79
C PRO A 160 7.51 -12.92 1.16
N PHE A 161 6.45 -12.38 0.56
CA PHE A 161 5.05 -12.72 0.87
C PHE A 161 4.33 -13.43 -0.31
N LEU A 162 5.04 -13.69 -1.41
CA LEU A 162 4.52 -14.36 -2.61
C LEU A 162 4.51 -15.89 -2.48
#